data_fe23e5fd917857ea50aedc46c7ad9c56
#
_entry.id   fe23e5fd917857ea50aedc46c7ad9c56
#
_cell.length_a   1.000
_cell.length_b   1.000
_cell.length_c   1.000
_cell.angle_alpha   90.00
_cell.angle_beta   90.00
_cell.angle_gamma   90.00
#
_symmetry.space_group_name_H-M   'P 1'
#
loop_
_entity.id
_entity.type
_entity.pdbx_description
1 polymer ?
#
loop_
_entity_poly.entity_id
_entity_poly.type
_entity_poly.pdbx_seq_one_letter_code
_entity_poly.pdbx_strand_id
1 'polypeptide(L)'
;MEVTLRLYRTLFGSRAYLRSLCEGTVFLAASTIAIFAAVTYATDHASNHVTDLVLSRVGPYNLRFLFVYGTFTAFVITLGLLAWCPNRVPFALKAVALFLLVRAVFVSLTHMAPSPIDPQKTVPFFNSIFYGSDLFFSGHTGMPFLAALAFWHIPQWRIFYLALTAFFGSVVLLGHYHYSIDVLAALFITHGVFQVSCWLFARDYALFRSSENLAAPRQKRANRNVGGPARALDPFTLHVVRKDDPGANDQQKPSS
;
A
#
# COMPACT_ATOMS: atom_id res chain seq x y z
N MET A 1 11.60 9.83 23.46
CA MET A 1 12.85 9.95 22.69
C MET A 1 13.82 8.80 22.98
N GLU A 2 14.12 8.46 24.23
CA GLU A 2 15.01 7.34 24.59
C GLU A 2 14.57 5.97 24.06
N VAL A 3 13.28 5.64 24.07
CA VAL A 3 12.75 4.36 23.58
C VAL A 3 13.01 4.21 22.09
N THR A 4 12.80 5.26 21.33
CA THR A 4 13.06 5.28 19.86
C THR A 4 14.56 5.11 19.56
N LEU A 5 15.43 5.79 20.31
CA LEU A 5 16.88 5.66 20.15
C LEU A 5 17.38 4.23 20.49
N ARG A 6 16.86 3.61 21.54
CA ARG A 6 17.15 2.21 21.86
C ARG A 6 16.70 1.26 20.76
N LEU A 7 15.50 1.49 20.20
CA LEU A 7 14.98 0.71 19.10
C LEU A 7 15.88 0.80 17.86
N TYR A 8 16.34 2.02 17.52
CA TYR A 8 17.29 2.24 16.44
C TYR A 8 18.58 1.45 16.65
N ARG A 9 19.21 1.56 17.82
CA ARG A 9 20.46 0.84 18.13
C ARG A 9 20.28 -0.68 18.02
N THR A 10 19.18 -1.21 18.52
CA THR A 10 18.90 -2.65 18.47
C THR A 10 18.66 -3.15 17.04
N LEU A 11 17.88 -2.42 16.24
CA LEU A 11 17.57 -2.82 14.88
C LEU A 11 18.77 -2.69 13.96
N PHE A 12 19.48 -1.57 14.01
CA PHE A 12 20.66 -1.34 13.17
C PHE A 12 21.88 -2.18 13.58
N GLY A 13 21.89 -2.75 14.80
CA GLY A 13 22.85 -3.79 15.20
C GLY A 13 22.53 -5.18 14.63
N SER A 14 21.35 -5.40 14.08
CA SER A 14 20.93 -6.69 13.53
C SER A 14 21.25 -6.80 12.04
N ARG A 15 22.10 -7.77 11.67
CA ARG A 15 22.43 -8.06 10.26
C ARG A 15 21.19 -8.44 9.45
N ALA A 16 20.24 -9.13 10.07
CA ALA A 16 18.99 -9.52 9.41
C ALA A 16 18.12 -8.30 9.04
N TYR A 17 18.03 -7.32 9.93
CA TYR A 17 17.32 -6.07 9.67
C TYR A 17 17.99 -5.26 8.56
N LEU A 18 19.32 -5.08 8.62
CA LEU A 18 20.08 -4.34 7.60
C LEU A 18 19.98 -4.99 6.23
N ARG A 19 20.04 -6.33 6.17
CA ARG A 19 19.81 -7.07 4.93
C ARG A 19 18.42 -6.80 4.36
N SER A 20 17.38 -6.92 5.18
CA SER A 20 16.01 -6.68 4.74
C SER A 20 15.77 -5.23 4.31
N LEU A 21 16.39 -4.27 4.98
CA LEU A 21 16.37 -2.86 4.60
C LEU A 21 17.04 -2.64 3.24
N CYS A 22 18.21 -3.22 3.02
CA CYS A 22 18.95 -3.16 1.76
C CYS A 22 18.13 -3.80 0.61
N GLU A 23 17.60 -5.01 0.83
CA GLU A 23 16.71 -5.69 -0.13
C GLU A 23 15.51 -4.82 -0.50
N GLY A 24 14.84 -4.22 0.50
CA GLY A 24 13.71 -3.33 0.28
C GLY A 24 14.06 -2.07 -0.50
N THR A 25 15.23 -1.48 -0.20
CA THR A 25 15.71 -0.28 -0.91
C THR A 25 16.06 -0.59 -2.36
N VAL A 26 16.77 -1.69 -2.61
CA VAL A 26 17.12 -2.13 -3.98
C VAL A 26 15.86 -2.47 -4.76
N PHE A 27 14.91 -3.18 -4.15
CA PHE A 27 13.64 -3.53 -4.78
C PHE A 27 12.82 -2.28 -5.12
N LEU A 28 12.76 -1.30 -4.21
CA LEU A 28 12.07 -0.03 -4.46
C LEU A 28 12.73 0.75 -5.61
N ALA A 29 14.07 0.84 -5.63
CA ALA A 29 14.79 1.49 -6.71
C ALA A 29 14.51 0.84 -8.07
N ALA A 30 14.59 -0.50 -8.14
CA ALA A 30 14.28 -1.25 -9.36
C ALA A 30 12.82 -1.04 -9.81
N SER A 31 11.85 -1.07 -8.88
CA SER A 31 10.44 -0.84 -9.17
C SER A 31 10.16 0.60 -9.61
N THR A 32 10.91 1.57 -9.08
CA THR A 32 10.82 2.98 -9.51
C THR A 32 11.34 3.15 -10.94
N ILE A 33 12.41 2.48 -11.30
CA ILE A 33 12.92 2.47 -12.70
C ILE A 33 11.90 1.80 -13.62
N ALA A 34 11.32 0.67 -13.19
CA ALA A 34 10.33 -0.06 -13.98
C ALA A 34 9.07 0.78 -14.24
N ILE A 35 8.51 1.45 -13.22
CA ILE A 35 7.34 2.31 -13.43
C ILE A 35 7.65 3.51 -14.31
N PHE A 36 8.83 4.12 -14.17
CA PHE A 36 9.25 5.21 -15.03
C PHE A 36 9.34 4.78 -16.50
N ALA A 37 9.96 3.63 -16.78
CA ALA A 37 10.03 3.06 -18.13
C ALA A 37 8.63 2.73 -18.68
N ALA A 38 7.75 2.16 -17.85
CA ALA A 38 6.37 1.83 -18.22
C ALA A 38 5.54 3.07 -18.59
N VAL A 39 5.65 4.14 -17.79
CA VAL A 39 4.97 5.41 -18.05
C VAL A 39 5.47 6.06 -19.33
N THR A 40 6.78 6.07 -19.57
CA THR A 40 7.38 6.58 -20.82
C THR A 40 6.84 5.80 -21.99
N TYR A 41 6.90 4.47 -21.95
CA TYR A 41 6.37 3.60 -22.99
C TYR A 41 4.88 3.84 -23.27
N ALA A 42 4.04 3.91 -22.22
CA ALA A 42 2.60 4.15 -22.37
C ALA A 42 2.30 5.54 -22.92
N THR A 43 3.12 6.55 -22.60
CA THR A 43 2.97 7.91 -23.13
C THR A 43 3.26 7.96 -24.64
N ASP A 44 4.31 7.26 -25.09
CA ASP A 44 4.69 7.21 -26.51
C ASP A 44 3.68 6.43 -27.36
N HIS A 45 2.92 5.52 -26.74
CA HIS A 45 1.93 4.67 -27.40
C HIS A 45 0.48 5.02 -27.03
N ALA A 46 0.25 6.22 -26.45
CA ALA A 46 -1.09 6.64 -26.03
C ALA A 46 -2.09 6.58 -27.20
N SER A 47 -3.24 5.91 -26.95
CA SER A 47 -4.29 5.70 -27.93
C SER A 47 -5.44 6.72 -27.79
N ASN A 48 -6.68 6.31 -27.98
CA ASN A 48 -7.85 7.17 -27.92
C ASN A 48 -8.31 7.45 -26.47
N HIS A 49 -9.04 8.56 -26.30
CA HIS A 49 -9.75 8.86 -25.06
C HIS A 49 -10.90 7.89 -24.84
N VAL A 50 -11.19 7.61 -23.58
CA VAL A 50 -12.33 6.77 -23.16
C VAL A 50 -13.44 7.67 -22.62
N THR A 51 -14.69 7.35 -22.91
CA THR A 51 -15.85 8.00 -22.30
C THR A 51 -16.00 7.53 -20.85
N ASP A 52 -16.25 8.46 -19.93
CA ASP A 52 -16.40 8.16 -18.51
C ASP A 52 -17.71 8.74 -17.99
N LEU A 53 -18.47 7.91 -17.29
CA LEU A 53 -19.79 8.25 -16.78
C LEU A 53 -19.74 9.38 -15.73
N VAL A 54 -18.71 9.41 -14.90
CA VAL A 54 -18.56 10.40 -13.83
C VAL A 54 -18.00 11.69 -14.41
N LEU A 55 -16.90 11.61 -15.16
CA LEU A 55 -16.23 12.77 -15.73
C LEU A 55 -17.13 13.53 -16.73
N SER A 56 -18.04 12.84 -17.42
CA SER A 56 -19.01 13.48 -18.33
C SER A 56 -20.07 14.34 -17.63
N ARG A 57 -20.26 14.14 -16.32
CA ARG A 57 -21.25 14.86 -15.51
C ARG A 57 -20.65 15.90 -14.57
N VAL A 58 -19.35 15.84 -14.36
CA VAL A 58 -18.62 16.73 -13.45
C VAL A 58 -17.62 17.52 -14.28
N GLY A 59 -17.68 18.84 -14.21
CA GLY A 59 -16.71 19.71 -14.89
C GLY A 59 -15.32 19.63 -14.24
N PRO A 60 -14.24 19.87 -15.01
CA PRO A 60 -12.87 19.86 -14.47
C PRO A 60 -12.67 21.06 -13.53
N TYR A 61 -12.24 20.79 -12.31
CA TYR A 61 -11.86 21.80 -11.33
C TYR A 61 -10.34 21.91 -11.26
N ASN A 62 -9.83 23.13 -11.13
CA ASN A 62 -8.39 23.32 -10.92
C ASN A 62 -7.99 23.00 -9.48
N LEU A 63 -7.70 21.73 -9.23
CA LEU A 63 -7.30 21.18 -7.93
C LEU A 63 -5.79 20.94 -7.84
N ARG A 64 -5.00 21.53 -8.74
CA ARG A 64 -3.54 21.33 -8.79
C ARG A 64 -2.84 21.59 -7.47
N PHE A 65 -3.23 22.65 -6.76
CA PHE A 65 -2.67 22.94 -5.45
C PHE A 65 -2.91 21.79 -4.47
N LEU A 66 -4.14 21.30 -4.35
CA LEU A 66 -4.49 20.18 -3.47
C LEU A 66 -3.78 18.88 -3.89
N PHE A 67 -3.67 18.64 -5.19
CA PHE A 67 -3.00 17.47 -5.73
C PHE A 67 -1.50 17.47 -5.38
N VAL A 68 -0.76 18.52 -5.71
CA VAL A 68 0.69 18.59 -5.52
C VAL A 68 1.05 18.69 -4.04
N TYR A 69 0.53 19.71 -3.35
CA TYR A 69 0.89 19.97 -1.95
C TYR A 69 0.26 18.94 -1.01
N GLY A 70 -0.94 18.44 -1.32
CA GLY A 70 -1.55 17.34 -0.57
C GLY A 70 -0.70 16.07 -0.63
N THR A 71 -0.25 15.70 -1.83
CA THR A 71 0.64 14.53 -2.03
C THR A 71 1.95 14.69 -1.28
N PHE A 72 2.59 15.86 -1.41
CA PHE A 72 3.84 16.14 -0.70
C PHE A 72 3.65 16.07 0.83
N THR A 73 2.58 16.68 1.34
CA THR A 73 2.26 16.66 2.78
C THR A 73 2.02 15.23 3.28
N ALA A 74 1.23 14.44 2.55
CA ALA A 74 0.97 13.04 2.87
C ALA A 74 2.25 12.21 2.88
N PHE A 75 3.15 12.44 1.92
CA PHE A 75 4.44 11.79 1.83
C PHE A 75 5.33 12.14 3.05
N VAL A 76 5.45 13.42 3.40
CA VAL A 76 6.23 13.87 4.56
C VAL A 76 5.69 13.28 5.86
N ILE A 77 4.36 13.26 6.06
CA ILE A 77 3.73 12.64 7.24
C ILE A 77 4.07 11.15 7.30
N THR A 78 3.97 10.44 6.17
CA THR A 78 4.27 9.00 6.10
C THR A 78 5.74 8.71 6.39
N LEU A 79 6.66 9.50 5.82
CA LEU A 79 8.09 9.40 6.14
C LEU A 79 8.38 9.67 7.61
N GLY A 80 7.77 10.70 8.20
CA GLY A 80 7.90 11.01 9.62
C GLY A 80 7.41 9.85 10.50
N LEU A 81 6.28 9.22 10.13
CA LEU A 81 5.75 8.06 10.84
C LEU A 81 6.67 6.83 10.73
N LEU A 82 7.23 6.59 9.56
CA LEU A 82 8.21 5.51 9.36
C LEU A 82 9.53 5.77 10.09
N ALA A 83 10.00 7.01 10.08
CA ALA A 83 11.17 7.41 10.85
C ALA A 83 10.93 7.25 12.36
N TRP A 84 9.74 7.53 12.86
CA TRP A 84 9.41 7.30 14.27
C TRP A 84 9.40 5.82 14.65
N CYS A 85 9.05 4.93 13.72
CA CYS A 85 8.92 3.50 13.91
C CYS A 85 9.78 2.73 12.90
N PRO A 86 11.12 2.67 13.06
CA PRO A 86 12.04 2.11 12.06
C PRO A 86 11.81 0.62 11.77
N ASN A 87 11.25 -0.15 12.69
CA ASN A 87 10.86 -1.54 12.47
C ASN A 87 9.81 -1.73 11.35
N ARG A 88 9.11 -0.67 10.95
CA ARG A 88 8.10 -0.69 9.89
C ARG A 88 8.69 -0.45 8.50
N VAL A 89 9.91 0.09 8.44
CA VAL A 89 10.53 0.53 7.17
C VAL A 89 10.73 -0.63 6.19
N PRO A 90 11.30 -1.80 6.55
CA PRO A 90 11.57 -2.86 5.58
C PRO A 90 10.30 -3.37 4.86
N PHE A 91 9.23 -3.60 5.62
CA PHE A 91 7.95 -4.01 5.01
C PHE A 91 7.34 -2.90 4.13
N ALA A 92 7.35 -1.66 4.60
CA ALA A 92 6.81 -0.53 3.85
C ALA A 92 7.53 -0.36 2.50
N LEU A 93 8.88 -0.40 2.48
CA LEU A 93 9.66 -0.32 1.25
C LEU A 93 9.30 -1.44 0.26
N LYS A 94 9.22 -2.68 0.74
CA LYS A 94 8.91 -3.84 -0.11
C LYS A 94 7.46 -3.83 -0.61
N ALA A 95 6.50 -3.42 0.22
CA ALA A 95 5.10 -3.31 -0.17
C ALA A 95 4.89 -2.21 -1.21
N VAL A 96 5.53 -1.04 -1.03
CA VAL A 96 5.51 0.06 -2.01
C VAL A 96 6.20 -0.38 -3.30
N ALA A 97 7.34 -1.06 -3.22
CA ALA A 97 8.05 -1.58 -4.39
C ALA A 97 7.17 -2.55 -5.19
N LEU A 98 6.49 -3.48 -4.53
CA LEU A 98 5.57 -4.41 -5.19
C LEU A 98 4.39 -3.67 -5.83
N PHE A 99 3.84 -2.67 -5.14
CA PHE A 99 2.78 -1.82 -5.68
C PHE A 99 3.22 -1.11 -6.98
N LEU A 100 4.41 -0.50 -6.99
CA LEU A 100 4.95 0.17 -8.17
C LEU A 100 5.24 -0.82 -9.31
N LEU A 101 5.75 -2.01 -9.00
CA LEU A 101 6.01 -3.04 -10.00
C LEU A 101 4.72 -3.55 -10.65
N VAL A 102 3.69 -3.85 -9.84
CA VAL A 102 2.37 -4.24 -10.36
C VAL A 102 1.79 -3.10 -11.21
N ARG A 103 1.91 -1.85 -10.75
CA ARG A 103 1.46 -0.69 -11.50
C ARG A 103 2.20 -0.55 -12.82
N ALA A 104 3.51 -0.78 -12.86
CA ALA A 104 4.29 -0.76 -14.10
C ALA A 104 3.75 -1.76 -15.12
N VAL A 105 3.39 -2.98 -14.70
CA VAL A 105 2.78 -3.97 -15.59
C VAL A 105 1.45 -3.48 -16.15
N PHE A 106 0.55 -2.99 -15.30
CA PHE A 106 -0.76 -2.53 -15.75
C PHE A 106 -0.68 -1.31 -16.67
N VAL A 107 0.19 -0.35 -16.38
CA VAL A 107 0.43 0.83 -17.22
C VAL A 107 0.97 0.42 -18.60
N SER A 108 1.89 -0.56 -18.64
CA SER A 108 2.43 -1.07 -19.91
C SER A 108 1.40 -1.82 -20.76
N LEU A 109 0.37 -2.38 -20.13
CA LEU A 109 -0.69 -3.12 -20.84
C LEU A 109 -1.85 -2.23 -21.29
N THR A 110 -1.95 -0.99 -20.78
CA THR A 110 -3.05 -0.07 -21.06
C THR A 110 -2.54 1.26 -21.60
N HIS A 111 -2.85 1.56 -22.85
CA HIS A 111 -2.39 2.76 -23.54
C HIS A 111 -3.52 3.80 -23.65
N MET A 112 -4.17 4.12 -22.54
CA MET A 112 -5.24 5.13 -22.53
C MET A 112 -4.67 6.53 -22.66
N ALA A 113 -5.30 7.37 -23.49
CA ALA A 113 -4.96 8.78 -23.52
C ALA A 113 -5.52 9.53 -22.31
N PRO A 114 -4.82 10.56 -21.78
CA PRO A 114 -5.33 11.42 -20.73
C PRO A 114 -6.61 12.14 -21.17
N SER A 115 -7.45 12.55 -20.21
CA SER A 115 -8.69 13.27 -20.50
C SER A 115 -8.42 14.47 -21.43
N PRO A 116 -9.24 14.68 -22.48
CA PRO A 116 -9.06 15.80 -23.41
C PRO A 116 -9.23 17.16 -22.75
N ILE A 117 -9.90 17.20 -21.60
CA ILE A 117 -10.21 18.40 -20.82
C ILE A 117 -9.24 18.52 -19.63
N ASP A 118 -7.97 18.18 -19.82
CA ASP A 118 -6.97 18.39 -18.77
C ASP A 118 -6.56 19.89 -18.75
N PRO A 119 -6.89 20.64 -17.69
CA PRO A 119 -6.51 22.04 -17.57
C PRO A 119 -5.00 22.27 -17.39
N GLN A 120 -4.17 21.21 -17.41
CA GLN A 120 -2.77 21.23 -16.98
C GLN A 120 -1.73 21.09 -18.07
N LYS A 121 -2.11 21.03 -19.32
CA LYS A 121 -1.17 20.91 -20.47
C LYS A 121 -0.09 21.99 -20.56
N THR A 122 0.00 22.91 -19.59
CA THR A 122 0.76 24.17 -19.70
C THR A 122 2.10 24.22 -18.97
N VAL A 123 2.58 23.15 -18.28
CA VAL A 123 3.86 23.24 -17.52
C VAL A 123 4.77 22.05 -17.86
N PRO A 124 5.81 22.25 -18.71
CA PRO A 124 6.59 21.16 -19.29
C PRO A 124 7.38 20.28 -18.30
N PHE A 125 7.97 20.85 -17.25
CA PHE A 125 8.90 20.13 -16.37
C PHE A 125 8.19 19.18 -15.38
N PHE A 126 7.09 19.65 -14.77
CA PHE A 126 6.31 18.82 -13.85
C PHE A 126 5.45 17.78 -14.57
N ASN A 127 5.04 18.05 -15.80
CA ASN A 127 4.24 17.14 -16.61
C ASN A 127 4.98 15.83 -16.91
N SER A 128 6.30 15.87 -17.11
CA SER A 128 7.08 14.69 -17.45
C SER A 128 7.22 13.69 -16.31
N ILE A 129 7.19 14.17 -15.04
CA ILE A 129 7.42 13.31 -13.86
C ILE A 129 6.08 12.88 -13.21
N PHE A 130 5.04 13.73 -13.30
CA PHE A 130 3.79 13.52 -12.55
C PHE A 130 2.55 13.35 -13.44
N TYR A 131 2.61 13.63 -14.75
CA TYR A 131 1.46 13.75 -15.63
C TYR A 131 1.62 13.05 -17.00
N GLY A 132 2.42 12.00 -17.09
CA GLY A 132 2.44 11.13 -18.26
C GLY A 132 1.09 10.42 -18.47
N SER A 133 0.96 9.61 -19.52
CA SER A 133 -0.18 8.69 -19.74
C SER A 133 -0.22 7.57 -18.67
N ASP A 134 0.06 7.94 -17.42
CA ASP A 134 0.10 7.09 -16.23
C ASP A 134 -1.32 6.92 -15.65
N LEU A 135 -2.25 6.41 -16.46
CA LEU A 135 -3.66 6.46 -16.15
C LEU A 135 -4.17 5.23 -15.40
N PHE A 136 -3.81 4.02 -15.79
CA PHE A 136 -4.38 2.83 -15.16
C PHE A 136 -3.51 2.33 -14.02
N PHE A 137 -4.01 2.17 -12.94
CA PHE A 137 -4.90 2.58 -11.90
C PHE A 137 -4.29 3.71 -11.03
N SER A 138 -5.10 4.52 -10.35
CA SER A 138 -4.62 5.71 -9.62
C SER A 138 -3.63 5.39 -8.51
N GLY A 139 -2.38 5.84 -8.65
CA GLY A 139 -1.37 5.76 -7.60
C GLY A 139 -1.69 6.62 -6.39
N HIS A 140 -2.29 7.79 -6.62
CA HIS A 140 -2.67 8.75 -5.57
C HIS A 140 -3.81 8.22 -4.69
N THR A 141 -4.68 7.37 -5.22
CA THR A 141 -5.71 6.67 -4.45
C THR A 141 -5.15 5.39 -3.81
N GLY A 142 -4.36 4.63 -4.56
CA GLY A 142 -3.84 3.34 -4.11
C GLY A 142 -2.81 3.43 -2.99
N MET A 143 -1.87 4.39 -3.05
CA MET A 143 -0.81 4.50 -2.02
C MET A 143 -1.34 4.82 -0.62
N PRO A 144 -2.24 5.80 -0.40
CA PRO A 144 -2.87 5.98 0.90
C PRO A 144 -3.68 4.76 1.34
N PHE A 145 -4.34 4.07 0.41
CA PHE A 145 -5.07 2.85 0.72
C PHE A 145 -4.14 1.71 1.15
N LEU A 146 -2.99 1.55 0.50
CA LEU A 146 -1.95 0.61 0.93
C LEU A 146 -1.49 0.90 2.36
N ALA A 147 -1.28 2.18 2.69
CA ALA A 147 -0.94 2.60 4.04
C ALA A 147 -2.09 2.32 5.03
N ALA A 148 -3.35 2.57 4.65
CA ALA A 148 -4.51 2.24 5.48
C ALA A 148 -4.56 0.75 5.82
N LEU A 149 -4.29 -0.12 4.85
CA LEU A 149 -4.24 -1.58 5.04
C LEU A 149 -3.06 -1.99 5.93
N ALA A 150 -1.87 -1.40 5.74
CA ALA A 150 -0.71 -1.67 6.57
C ALA A 150 -0.92 -1.26 8.04
N PHE A 151 -1.54 -0.10 8.26
CA PHE A 151 -1.85 0.43 9.58
C PHE A 151 -3.25 0.05 10.09
N TRP A 152 -3.88 -0.99 9.52
CA TRP A 152 -5.26 -1.37 9.83
C TRP A 152 -5.55 -1.56 11.32
N HIS A 153 -4.56 -2.07 12.05
CA HIS A 153 -4.68 -2.35 13.48
C HIS A 153 -4.58 -1.11 14.39
N ILE A 154 -4.19 0.04 13.84
CA ILE A 154 -4.08 1.30 14.58
C ILE A 154 -5.22 2.22 14.12
N PRO A 155 -6.34 2.32 14.88
CA PRO A 155 -7.56 2.98 14.40
C PRO A 155 -7.34 4.42 13.91
N GLN A 156 -6.47 5.18 14.58
CA GLN A 156 -6.17 6.57 14.23
C GLN A 156 -5.52 6.67 12.84
N TRP A 157 -4.50 5.86 12.56
CA TRP A 157 -3.81 5.84 11.28
C TRP A 157 -4.66 5.21 10.18
N ARG A 158 -5.44 4.18 10.51
CA ARG A 158 -6.41 3.59 9.58
C ARG A 158 -7.41 4.64 9.09
N ILE A 159 -8.06 5.37 10.02
CA ILE A 159 -9.05 6.40 9.67
C ILE A 159 -8.39 7.52 8.89
N PHE A 160 -7.20 7.98 9.32
CA PHE A 160 -6.44 9.01 8.61
C PHE A 160 -6.17 8.63 7.17
N TYR A 161 -5.61 7.44 6.92
CA TYR A 161 -5.27 7.01 5.57
C TYR A 161 -6.49 6.66 4.73
N LEU A 162 -7.58 6.16 5.31
CA LEU A 162 -8.85 5.98 4.59
C LEU A 162 -9.45 7.33 4.17
N ALA A 163 -9.43 8.32 5.06
CA ALA A 163 -9.85 9.68 4.73
C ALA A 163 -8.97 10.28 3.62
N LEU A 164 -7.67 10.06 3.69
CA LEU A 164 -6.73 10.50 2.66
C LEU A 164 -6.96 9.79 1.32
N THR A 165 -7.32 8.51 1.34
CA THR A 165 -7.71 7.74 0.14
C THR A 165 -8.94 8.34 -0.53
N ALA A 166 -9.99 8.63 0.26
CA ALA A 166 -11.22 9.26 -0.23
C ALA A 166 -10.94 10.68 -0.75
N PHE A 167 -10.11 11.46 -0.03
CA PHE A 167 -9.70 12.80 -0.44
C PHE A 167 -9.00 12.79 -1.80
N PHE A 168 -7.93 11.97 -1.96
CA PHE A 168 -7.22 11.91 -3.24
C PHE A 168 -8.07 11.29 -4.34
N GLY A 169 -8.88 10.28 -4.05
CA GLY A 169 -9.84 9.73 -5.02
C GLY A 169 -10.77 10.81 -5.57
N SER A 170 -11.27 11.69 -4.70
CA SER A 170 -12.09 12.84 -5.09
C SER A 170 -11.29 13.88 -5.88
N VAL A 171 -10.09 14.23 -5.43
CA VAL A 171 -9.23 15.23 -6.10
C VAL A 171 -8.88 14.80 -7.52
N VAL A 172 -8.50 13.53 -7.72
CA VAL A 172 -8.11 13.05 -9.04
C VAL A 172 -9.29 12.92 -10.01
N LEU A 173 -10.50 12.63 -9.51
CA LEU A 173 -11.72 12.62 -10.33
C LEU A 173 -12.17 14.03 -10.68
N LEU A 174 -12.30 14.91 -9.70
CA LEU A 174 -12.74 16.29 -9.89
C LEU A 174 -11.75 17.11 -10.72
N GLY A 175 -10.45 16.79 -10.65
CA GLY A 175 -9.40 17.40 -11.46
C GLY A 175 -9.25 16.79 -12.85
N HIS A 176 -10.00 15.73 -13.18
CA HIS A 176 -9.89 14.95 -14.43
C HIS A 176 -8.49 14.36 -14.68
N TYR A 177 -7.74 14.04 -13.59
CA TYR A 177 -6.41 13.42 -13.69
C TYR A 177 -6.48 11.93 -13.96
N HIS A 178 -7.57 11.26 -13.55
CA HIS A 178 -7.84 9.84 -13.74
C HIS A 178 -9.30 9.61 -14.13
N TYR A 179 -9.55 8.52 -14.82
CA TYR A 179 -10.89 8.01 -15.05
C TYR A 179 -11.47 7.39 -13.78
N SER A 180 -12.81 7.30 -13.69
CA SER A 180 -13.46 6.71 -12.51
C SER A 180 -13.08 5.25 -12.28
N ILE A 181 -12.85 4.50 -13.37
CA ILE A 181 -12.39 3.11 -13.30
C ILE A 181 -10.99 3.00 -12.68
N ASP A 182 -10.11 3.97 -12.89
CA ASP A 182 -8.76 3.95 -12.33
C ASP A 182 -8.77 4.10 -10.82
N VAL A 183 -9.65 4.96 -10.31
CA VAL A 183 -9.84 5.17 -8.87
C VAL A 183 -10.45 3.93 -8.22
N LEU A 184 -11.47 3.35 -8.85
CA LEU A 184 -12.13 2.15 -8.35
C LEU A 184 -11.19 0.93 -8.38
N ALA A 185 -10.52 0.70 -9.52
CA ALA A 185 -9.56 -0.38 -9.68
C ALA A 185 -8.39 -0.28 -8.69
N ALA A 186 -7.96 0.95 -8.35
CA ALA A 186 -6.90 1.16 -7.37
C ALA A 186 -7.22 0.52 -6.01
N LEU A 187 -8.46 0.52 -5.55
CA LEU A 187 -8.83 -0.08 -4.28
C LEU A 187 -8.69 -1.61 -4.31
N PHE A 188 -9.22 -2.27 -5.35
CA PHE A 188 -9.18 -3.72 -5.47
C PHE A 188 -7.76 -4.23 -5.72
N ILE A 189 -7.05 -3.61 -6.65
CA ILE A 189 -5.67 -4.02 -6.98
C ILE A 189 -4.75 -3.79 -5.77
N THR A 190 -4.86 -2.65 -5.09
CA THR A 190 -4.03 -2.37 -3.90
C THR A 190 -4.30 -3.34 -2.77
N HIS A 191 -5.58 -3.74 -2.55
CA HIS A 191 -5.90 -4.77 -1.57
C HIS A 191 -5.21 -6.10 -1.94
N GLY A 192 -5.26 -6.53 -3.20
CA GLY A 192 -4.55 -7.71 -3.68
C GLY A 192 -3.04 -7.61 -3.49
N VAL A 193 -2.44 -6.48 -3.86
CA VAL A 193 -1.01 -6.20 -3.66
C VAL A 193 -0.62 -6.28 -2.18
N PHE A 194 -1.43 -5.73 -1.28
CA PHE A 194 -1.19 -5.81 0.15
C PHE A 194 -1.19 -7.27 0.65
N GLN A 195 -2.16 -8.09 0.24
CA GLN A 195 -2.21 -9.50 0.62
C GLN A 195 -0.99 -10.28 0.12
N VAL A 196 -0.60 -10.06 -1.14
CA VAL A 196 0.62 -10.65 -1.72
C VAL A 196 1.86 -10.16 -0.97
N SER A 197 1.93 -8.89 -0.60
CA SER A 197 3.05 -8.36 0.20
C SER A 197 3.16 -9.02 1.57
N CYS A 198 2.04 -9.24 2.26
CA CYS A 198 2.01 -9.94 3.54
C CYS A 198 2.49 -11.39 3.43
N TRP A 199 2.18 -12.05 2.32
CA TRP A 199 2.61 -13.42 2.05
C TRP A 199 4.10 -13.49 1.67
N LEU A 200 4.56 -12.68 0.73
CA LEU A 200 5.95 -12.67 0.26
C LEU A 200 6.92 -12.19 1.34
N PHE A 201 6.53 -11.18 2.11
CA PHE A 201 7.39 -10.51 3.10
C PHE A 201 6.89 -10.76 4.53
N ALA A 202 6.44 -11.98 4.83
CA ALA A 202 5.81 -12.34 6.10
C ALA A 202 6.68 -12.01 7.33
N ARG A 203 8.01 -12.15 7.24
CA ARG A 203 8.95 -11.80 8.31
C ARG A 203 8.97 -10.30 8.58
N ASP A 204 9.01 -9.50 7.52
CA ASP A 204 9.03 -8.03 7.63
C ASP A 204 7.67 -7.51 8.09
N TYR A 205 6.59 -8.15 7.68
CA TYR A 205 5.24 -7.85 8.16
C TYR A 205 5.07 -8.17 9.64
N ALA A 206 5.61 -9.30 10.12
CA ALA A 206 5.63 -9.63 11.53
C ALA A 206 6.41 -8.59 12.36
N LEU A 207 7.55 -8.12 11.84
CA LEU A 207 8.34 -7.04 12.44
C LEU A 207 7.57 -5.70 12.45
N PHE A 208 6.88 -5.37 11.35
CA PHE A 208 6.02 -4.19 11.23
C PHE A 208 4.96 -4.15 12.33
N ARG A 209 4.34 -5.30 12.64
CA ARG A 209 3.31 -5.44 13.68
C ARG A 209 3.86 -5.52 15.10
N SER A 210 5.12 -5.90 15.29
CA SER A 210 5.70 -6.12 16.63
C SER A 210 5.75 -4.87 17.51
N SER A 211 5.80 -3.68 16.93
CA SER A 211 5.79 -2.42 17.66
C SER A 211 4.51 -2.15 18.42
N GLU A 212 3.41 -2.77 18.05
CA GLU A 212 2.13 -2.66 18.77
C GLU A 212 2.19 -3.31 20.16
N ASN A 213 2.94 -4.41 20.26
CA ASN A 213 3.12 -5.12 21.53
C ASN A 213 4.02 -4.35 22.52
N LEU A 214 4.84 -3.42 22.02
CA LEU A 214 5.69 -2.57 22.87
C LEU A 214 4.93 -1.36 23.43
N ALA A 215 3.91 -0.89 22.72
CA ALA A 215 3.07 0.24 23.13
C ALA A 215 1.86 -0.17 23.98
N ALA A 216 1.52 -1.46 24.04
CA ALA A 216 0.41 -1.95 24.86
C ALA A 216 0.76 -1.89 26.35
N PRO A 217 -0.14 -1.37 27.23
CA PRO A 217 0.07 -1.37 28.67
C PRO A 217 0.39 -2.78 29.18
N ARG A 218 1.33 -2.90 30.13
CA ARG A 218 1.79 -4.18 30.72
C ARG A 218 0.65 -5.12 31.15
N GLN A 219 -0.48 -4.56 31.55
CA GLN A 219 -1.67 -5.32 31.98
C GLN A 219 -2.33 -6.13 30.84
N LYS A 220 -2.34 -5.63 29.59
CA LYS A 220 -2.83 -6.39 28.42
C LYS A 220 -1.87 -7.51 27.99
N ARG A 221 -0.59 -7.39 28.31
CA ARG A 221 0.43 -8.43 28.07
C ARG A 221 0.26 -9.65 28.99
N ALA A 222 -0.06 -9.43 30.26
CA ALA A 222 -0.26 -10.49 31.25
C ALA A 222 -1.48 -11.36 30.91
N ASN A 223 -2.60 -10.75 30.52
CA ASN A 223 -3.83 -11.48 30.15
C ASN A 223 -3.75 -12.27 28.83
N ARG A 224 -2.83 -11.93 27.92
CA ARG A 224 -2.60 -12.73 26.70
C ARG A 224 -1.77 -13.99 26.93
N ASN A 225 -0.93 -13.99 27.97
CA ASN A 225 -0.10 -15.16 28.31
C ASN A 225 -0.83 -16.20 29.19
N VAL A 226 -2.00 -15.85 29.74
CA VAL A 226 -2.81 -16.76 30.60
C VAL A 226 -3.93 -17.44 29.81
N GLY A 227 -4.32 -16.89 28.68
CA GLY A 227 -5.22 -17.57 27.74
C GLY A 227 -4.39 -18.24 26.66
N GLY A 228 -4.45 -19.59 26.55
CA GLY A 228 -3.84 -20.34 25.46
C GLY A 228 -4.19 -19.75 24.08
N PRO A 229 -3.64 -20.26 22.96
CA PRO A 229 -3.64 -19.58 21.68
C PRO A 229 -5.08 -19.34 21.16
N ALA A 230 -5.72 -18.30 21.68
CA ALA A 230 -6.93 -17.76 21.08
C ALA A 230 -6.51 -17.20 19.72
N ARG A 231 -6.73 -18.00 18.68
CA ARG A 231 -6.77 -17.56 17.29
C ARG A 231 -7.67 -16.33 17.23
N ALA A 232 -7.08 -15.15 17.28
CA ALA A 232 -7.76 -13.96 16.80
C ALA A 232 -8.06 -14.24 15.34
N LEU A 233 -9.31 -14.51 15.01
CA LEU A 233 -9.81 -14.61 13.65
C LEU A 233 -9.54 -13.24 13.00
N ASP A 234 -8.44 -13.18 12.26
CA ASP A 234 -8.19 -12.11 11.33
C ASP A 234 -9.23 -12.30 10.21
N PRO A 235 -10.16 -11.38 9.98
CA PRO A 235 -11.24 -11.57 9.00
C PRO A 235 -10.72 -11.79 7.57
N PHE A 236 -9.42 -11.69 7.36
CA PHE A 236 -8.78 -11.86 6.07
C PHE A 236 -7.92 -13.13 5.95
N THR A 237 -7.91 -14.00 6.97
CA THR A 237 -7.18 -15.27 6.86
C THR A 237 -8.06 -16.29 6.14
N LEU A 238 -7.85 -16.47 4.86
CA LEU A 238 -8.37 -17.63 4.12
C LEU A 238 -7.85 -18.91 4.79
N HIS A 239 -8.75 -19.71 5.37
CA HIS A 239 -8.45 -21.03 5.86
C HIS A 239 -8.06 -21.93 4.68
N VAL A 240 -6.76 -22.12 4.46
CA VAL A 240 -6.28 -23.29 3.75
C VAL A 240 -6.50 -24.46 4.71
N VAL A 241 -7.63 -25.13 4.56
CA VAL A 241 -7.91 -26.42 5.23
C VAL A 241 -6.90 -27.41 4.66
N ARG A 242 -5.87 -27.71 5.42
CA ARG A 242 -4.96 -28.81 5.14
C ARG A 242 -5.75 -30.10 5.41
N LYS A 243 -6.15 -30.72 4.33
CA LYS A 243 -6.87 -32.00 4.31
C LYS A 243 -5.85 -33.13 4.29
N ASP A 244 -5.14 -33.35 5.38
CA ASP A 244 -4.31 -34.55 5.58
C ASP A 244 -4.01 -34.70 7.08
N ASP A 245 -4.94 -35.32 7.81
CA ASP A 245 -4.65 -35.90 9.11
C ASP A 245 -5.28 -37.31 9.14
N PRO A 246 -4.49 -38.37 8.82
CA PRO A 246 -4.95 -39.76 8.91
C PRO A 246 -4.62 -40.29 10.32
N GLY A 247 -5.43 -39.95 11.32
CA GLY A 247 -5.13 -40.37 12.69
C GLY A 247 -6.23 -40.20 13.70
N ALA A 248 -7.48 -40.52 13.34
CA ALA A 248 -8.56 -40.57 14.33
C ALA A 248 -9.55 -41.68 13.99
N ASN A 249 -9.09 -42.92 14.02
CA ASN A 249 -9.97 -44.07 14.06
C ASN A 249 -9.24 -45.19 14.78
N ASP A 250 -9.36 -45.23 16.10
CA ASP A 250 -9.32 -46.45 16.92
C ASP A 250 -9.48 -46.08 18.39
N GLN A 251 -10.68 -46.24 18.89
CA GLN A 251 -11.00 -46.64 20.25
C GLN A 251 -12.47 -46.37 20.57
N GLN A 252 -13.33 -47.30 20.18
CA GLN A 252 -14.54 -47.61 20.93
C GLN A 252 -14.97 -49.03 20.57
N LYS A 253 -14.52 -50.04 21.34
CA LYS A 253 -15.20 -51.30 21.49
C LYS A 253 -15.88 -51.35 22.85
N PRO A 254 -17.18 -51.62 22.96
CA PRO A 254 -17.84 -51.85 24.24
C PRO A 254 -17.58 -53.28 24.67
N SER A 255 -17.18 -53.44 25.93
CA SER A 255 -17.20 -54.74 26.63
C SER A 255 -18.63 -55.07 27.02
N SER A 256 -19.06 -56.20 26.57
CA SER A 256 -20.19 -56.98 27.06
C SER A 256 -20.02 -57.31 28.51
#